data_a745ce717f27b61ff14709a3dad4a31f
#
_entry.id   a745ce717f27b61ff14709a3dad4a31f
#
_cell.length_a   1.000
_cell.length_b   1.000
_cell.length_c   1.000
_cell.angle_alpha   90.00
_cell.angle_beta   90.00
_cell.angle_gamma   90.00
#
_symmetry.space_group_name_H-M   'P 1'
#
loop_
_entity.id
_entity.type
_entity.pdbx_description
1 polymer ?
#
loop_
_entity_poly.entity_id
_entity_poly.type
_entity_poly.pdbx_seq_one_letter_code
_entity_poly.pdbx_strand_id
1 'polypeptide(L)'
;MLRRDALEAIYPELAPCVVVTIMGAVAAELHDLGHRPNFFYLEHAMGLASSMGLGIALSRPELTVVVLDGDGSILMNLGSLTTMARYQPPNLIHVVFDNEVLLSVGQSFTTATATGSDLAAMAAAAGVPRTAKVDTVDDFRDAFHAALKSKALTTLVAKIEPEGPASYFIDVHM
;
A
#
# COMPACT_ATOMS: atom_id res chain seq x y z
N MET A 1 -3.38 -13.70 -5.85
CA MET A 1 -4.35 -12.85 -6.59
C MET A 1 -3.64 -11.82 -7.44
N LEU A 2 -4.29 -11.30 -8.51
CA LEU A 2 -3.73 -10.17 -9.24
C LEU A 2 -3.90 -8.86 -8.45
N ARG A 3 -2.92 -7.97 -8.53
CA ARG A 3 -2.99 -6.64 -7.89
C ARG A 3 -4.13 -5.81 -8.45
N ARG A 4 -4.37 -5.89 -9.78
CA ARG A 4 -5.46 -5.21 -10.44
C ARG A 4 -6.82 -5.59 -9.85
N ASP A 5 -7.07 -6.89 -9.67
CA ASP A 5 -8.33 -7.37 -9.09
C ASP A 5 -8.52 -6.86 -7.64
N ALA A 6 -7.42 -6.86 -6.87
CA ALA A 6 -7.43 -6.29 -5.51
C ALA A 6 -7.74 -4.79 -5.51
N LEU A 7 -7.13 -4.01 -6.42
CA LEU A 7 -7.41 -2.58 -6.55
C LEU A 7 -8.86 -2.33 -7.00
N GLU A 8 -9.37 -3.08 -7.98
CA GLU A 8 -10.76 -2.98 -8.44
C GLU A 8 -11.74 -3.25 -7.28
N ALA A 9 -11.45 -4.23 -6.43
CA ALA A 9 -12.30 -4.62 -5.30
C ALA A 9 -12.47 -3.54 -4.23
N ILE A 10 -11.52 -2.60 -4.12
CA ILE A 10 -11.55 -1.50 -3.14
C ILE A 10 -11.71 -0.11 -3.78
N TYR A 11 -11.67 -0.03 -5.12
CA TYR A 11 -11.64 1.24 -5.85
C TYR A 11 -12.81 2.18 -5.51
N PRO A 12 -14.07 1.70 -5.34
CA PRO A 12 -15.18 2.56 -4.94
C PRO A 12 -14.94 3.25 -3.59
N GLU A 13 -14.39 2.53 -2.63
CA GLU A 13 -14.14 3.00 -1.25
C GLU A 13 -13.02 4.03 -1.16
N LEU A 14 -12.16 4.11 -2.18
CA LEU A 14 -11.10 5.10 -2.25
C LEU A 14 -11.60 6.52 -2.55
N ALA A 15 -12.85 6.68 -3.00
CA ALA A 15 -13.42 7.98 -3.37
C ALA A 15 -13.37 9.03 -2.25
N PRO A 16 -13.73 8.73 -1.00
CA PRO A 16 -13.66 9.68 0.12
C PRO A 16 -12.29 9.75 0.81
N CYS A 17 -11.30 8.94 0.39
CA CYS A 17 -10.01 8.82 1.05
C CYS A 17 -8.95 9.70 0.37
N VAL A 18 -7.94 10.14 1.12
CA VAL A 18 -6.68 10.58 0.50
C VAL A 18 -5.85 9.34 0.22
N VAL A 19 -5.48 9.13 -1.03
CA VAL A 19 -4.70 7.97 -1.44
C VAL A 19 -3.29 8.39 -1.82
N VAL A 20 -2.30 7.79 -1.17
CA VAL A 20 -0.88 7.93 -1.50
C VAL A 20 -0.41 6.61 -2.07
N THR A 21 0.04 6.59 -3.31
CA THR A 21 0.56 5.37 -3.93
C THR A 21 2.03 5.50 -4.25
N ILE A 22 2.74 4.38 -4.05
CA ILE A 22 4.11 4.26 -4.55
C ILE A 22 4.10 4.17 -6.08
N MET A 23 5.21 4.56 -6.69
CA MET A 23 5.45 4.47 -8.14
C MET A 23 5.36 3.04 -8.69
N GLY A 24 5.43 2.92 -9.98
CA GLY A 24 5.52 1.65 -10.69
C GLY A 24 4.15 0.98 -10.90
N ALA A 25 4.09 -0.33 -10.75
CA ALA A 25 2.91 -1.10 -11.11
C ALA A 25 1.66 -0.73 -10.31
N VAL A 26 1.80 -0.41 -9.02
CA VAL A 26 0.66 0.03 -8.17
C VAL A 26 0.07 1.32 -8.71
N ALA A 27 0.93 2.31 -8.99
CA ALA A 27 0.51 3.60 -9.53
C ALA A 27 -0.15 3.46 -10.91
N ALA A 28 0.49 2.70 -11.82
CA ALA A 28 0.00 2.52 -13.17
C ALA A 28 -1.38 1.84 -13.20
N GLU A 29 -1.56 0.76 -12.46
CA GLU A 29 -2.84 0.04 -12.41
C GLU A 29 -3.94 0.84 -11.70
N LEU A 30 -3.61 1.60 -10.64
CA LEU A 30 -4.58 2.51 -10.03
C LEU A 30 -5.00 3.62 -10.99
N HIS A 31 -4.04 4.19 -11.74
CA HIS A 31 -4.31 5.23 -12.74
C HIS A 31 -5.21 4.69 -13.87
N ASP A 32 -4.97 3.48 -14.33
CA ASP A 32 -5.78 2.80 -15.37
C ASP A 32 -7.24 2.57 -14.95
N LEU A 33 -7.50 2.39 -13.65
CA LEU A 33 -8.85 2.29 -13.11
C LEU A 33 -9.58 3.64 -13.14
N GLY A 34 -8.82 4.73 -13.24
CA GLY A 34 -9.28 6.11 -13.32
C GLY A 34 -8.57 6.99 -12.28
N HIS A 35 -8.04 8.11 -12.75
CA HIS A 35 -7.48 9.12 -11.85
C HIS A 35 -8.56 9.86 -11.07
N ARG A 36 -8.28 10.18 -9.81
CA ARG A 36 -9.14 11.05 -8.97
C ARG A 36 -8.31 12.14 -8.31
N PRO A 37 -8.85 13.35 -8.05
CA PRO A 37 -8.09 14.47 -7.46
C PRO A 37 -7.54 14.20 -6.05
N ASN A 38 -8.04 13.16 -5.37
CA ASN A 38 -7.61 12.72 -4.06
C ASN A 38 -6.51 11.65 -4.11
N PHE A 39 -6.00 11.30 -5.31
CA PHE A 39 -4.92 10.34 -5.52
C PHE A 39 -3.59 11.08 -5.73
N PHE A 40 -2.60 10.74 -4.93
CA PHE A 40 -1.26 11.26 -5.01
C PHE A 40 -0.28 10.14 -5.36
N TYR A 41 0.38 10.28 -6.52
CA TYR A 41 1.35 9.31 -7.03
C TYR A 41 2.77 9.77 -6.70
N LEU A 42 3.49 8.97 -5.91
CA LEU A 42 4.90 9.25 -5.57
C LEU A 42 5.80 8.75 -6.69
N GLU A 43 6.37 9.67 -7.47
CA GLU A 43 7.36 9.36 -8.47
C GLU A 43 8.77 9.30 -7.86
N HIS A 44 9.55 8.27 -8.22
CA HIS A 44 10.96 8.10 -7.82
C HIS A 44 11.25 8.19 -6.31
N ALA A 45 10.27 7.85 -5.47
CA ALA A 45 10.34 7.99 -4.02
C ALA A 45 10.07 6.66 -3.29
N MET A 46 10.74 5.57 -3.70
CA MET A 46 10.63 4.27 -3.05
C MET A 46 10.96 4.37 -1.56
N GLY A 47 10.13 3.72 -0.74
CA GLY A 47 10.24 3.75 0.72
C GLY A 47 9.59 4.96 1.40
N LEU A 48 9.04 5.94 0.66
CA LEU A 48 8.50 7.17 1.25
C LEU A 48 6.97 7.25 1.26
N ALA A 49 6.26 6.33 0.62
CA ALA A 49 4.79 6.35 0.59
C ALA A 49 4.17 6.29 2.00
N SER A 50 4.65 5.37 2.83
CA SER A 50 4.22 5.24 4.23
C SER A 50 4.52 6.49 5.07
N SER A 51 5.69 7.10 4.87
CA SER A 51 6.09 8.33 5.58
C SER A 51 5.22 9.53 5.19
N MET A 52 4.91 9.66 3.90
CA MET A 52 4.02 10.72 3.41
C MET A 52 2.59 10.51 3.92
N GLY A 53 2.07 9.29 3.81
CA GLY A 53 0.74 8.95 4.33
C GLY A 53 0.61 9.22 5.83
N LEU A 54 1.65 8.88 6.62
CA LEU A 54 1.71 9.19 8.04
C LEU A 54 1.64 10.71 8.29
N GLY A 55 2.42 11.50 7.56
CA GLY A 55 2.43 12.95 7.68
C GLY A 55 1.05 13.56 7.41
N ILE A 56 0.36 13.10 6.36
CA ILE A 56 -1.00 13.53 6.03
C ILE A 56 -1.99 13.12 7.13
N ALA A 57 -1.94 11.86 7.58
CA ALA A 57 -2.85 11.34 8.61
C ALA A 57 -2.74 12.11 9.93
N LEU A 58 -1.53 12.49 10.33
CA LEU A 58 -1.28 13.29 11.54
C LEU A 58 -1.73 14.74 11.39
N SER A 59 -1.55 15.32 10.19
CA SER A 59 -1.90 16.71 9.92
C SER A 59 -3.39 16.93 9.65
N ARG A 60 -4.09 15.89 9.20
CA ARG A 60 -5.51 15.93 8.79
C ARG A 60 -6.26 14.72 9.40
N PRO A 61 -6.47 14.74 10.72
CA PRO A 61 -7.08 13.60 11.43
C PRO A 61 -8.54 13.31 11.03
N GLU A 62 -9.19 14.27 10.38
CA GLU A 62 -10.56 14.11 9.87
C GLU A 62 -10.63 13.33 8.54
N LEU A 63 -9.51 13.19 7.83
CA LEU A 63 -9.45 12.46 6.56
C LEU A 63 -9.00 11.02 6.77
N THR A 64 -9.61 10.08 6.07
CA THR A 64 -9.06 8.72 5.97
C THR A 64 -7.93 8.73 4.95
N VAL A 65 -6.76 8.24 5.34
CA VAL A 65 -5.58 8.14 4.49
C VAL A 65 -5.31 6.68 4.17
N VAL A 66 -5.19 6.37 2.90
CA VAL A 66 -4.84 5.04 2.39
C VAL A 66 -3.49 5.14 1.68
N VAL A 67 -2.52 4.37 2.15
CA VAL A 67 -1.22 4.21 1.48
C VAL A 67 -1.25 2.90 0.72
N LEU A 68 -0.97 2.94 -0.59
CA LEU A 68 -0.81 1.78 -1.45
C LEU A 68 0.68 1.63 -1.77
N ASP A 69 1.34 0.72 -1.08
CA ASP A 69 2.79 0.51 -1.13
C ASP A 69 3.13 -0.84 -1.77
N GLY A 70 4.40 -1.09 -1.99
CA GLY A 70 4.93 -2.36 -2.45
C GLY A 70 5.94 -2.94 -1.45
N ASP A 71 6.13 -4.25 -1.48
CA ASP A 71 7.09 -4.97 -0.62
C ASP A 71 8.52 -4.42 -0.79
N GLY A 72 8.99 -4.23 -2.02
CA GLY A 72 10.31 -3.65 -2.28
C GLY A 72 10.45 -2.21 -1.79
N SER A 73 9.36 -1.44 -1.81
CA SER A 73 9.34 -0.08 -1.31
C SER A 73 9.44 -0.04 0.22
N ILE A 74 8.56 -0.74 0.93
CA ILE A 74 8.60 -0.73 2.40
C ILE A 74 9.88 -1.35 2.95
N LEU A 75 10.48 -2.34 2.28
CA LEU A 75 11.76 -2.91 2.66
C LEU A 75 12.91 -1.90 2.61
N MET A 76 12.83 -0.87 1.77
CA MET A 76 13.81 0.23 1.75
C MET A 76 13.68 1.17 2.96
N ASN A 77 12.56 1.15 3.67
CA ASN A 77 12.30 2.04 4.81
C ASN A 77 11.48 1.34 5.91
N LEU A 78 11.93 0.18 6.36
CA LEU A 78 11.27 -0.57 7.46
C LEU A 78 11.12 0.26 8.74
N GLY A 79 11.99 1.25 8.97
CA GLY A 79 11.88 2.16 10.09
C GLY A 79 10.58 2.96 10.13
N SER A 80 9.90 3.13 9.00
CA SER A 80 8.59 3.78 8.95
C SER A 80 7.51 3.01 9.72
N LEU A 81 7.60 1.67 9.80
CA LEU A 81 6.70 0.85 10.61
C LEU A 81 6.77 1.22 12.08
N THR A 82 7.98 1.42 12.61
CA THR A 82 8.17 1.82 14.02
C THR A 82 7.67 3.24 14.27
N THR A 83 7.83 4.13 13.28
CA THR A 83 7.34 5.51 13.37
C THR A 83 5.81 5.54 13.33
N MET A 84 5.18 4.80 12.41
CA MET A 84 3.72 4.65 12.38
C MET A 84 3.18 4.06 13.69
N ALA A 85 3.82 3.01 14.21
CA ALA A 85 3.46 2.37 15.48
C ALA A 85 3.60 3.31 16.68
N ARG A 86 4.58 4.23 16.67
CA ARG A 86 4.74 5.24 17.72
C ARG A 86 3.59 6.23 17.77
N TYR A 87 3.13 6.70 16.61
CA TYR A 87 2.08 7.73 16.52
C TYR A 87 0.66 7.16 16.45
N GLN A 88 0.50 5.94 15.95
CA GLN A 88 -0.76 5.20 15.84
C GLN A 88 -1.96 6.04 15.34
N PRO A 89 -1.85 6.75 14.20
CA PRO A 89 -2.96 7.55 13.71
C PRO A 89 -4.16 6.64 13.38
N PRO A 90 -5.36 6.92 13.93
CA PRO A 90 -6.52 6.03 13.77
C PRO A 90 -7.14 6.06 12.37
N ASN A 91 -6.68 6.97 11.55
CA ASN A 91 -7.18 7.28 10.22
C ASN A 91 -6.23 6.83 9.10
N LEU A 92 -5.20 6.01 9.40
CA LEU A 92 -4.22 5.52 8.42
C LEU A 92 -4.40 4.03 8.16
N ILE A 93 -4.57 3.68 6.90
CA ILE A 93 -4.54 2.31 6.37
C ILE A 93 -3.34 2.19 5.44
N HIS A 94 -2.40 1.33 5.78
CA HIS A 94 -1.21 1.02 4.99
C HIS A 94 -1.39 -0.35 4.33
N VAL A 95 -1.55 -0.38 3.01
CA VAL A 95 -1.66 -1.58 2.19
C VAL A 95 -0.31 -1.82 1.52
N VAL A 96 0.22 -3.02 1.66
CA VAL A 96 1.46 -3.46 1.00
C VAL A 96 1.12 -4.58 0.03
N PHE A 97 1.29 -4.34 -1.26
CA PHE A 97 1.21 -5.36 -2.30
C PHE A 97 2.53 -6.11 -2.39
N ASP A 98 2.53 -7.34 -1.92
CA ASP A 98 3.72 -8.20 -1.83
C ASP A 98 3.73 -9.22 -2.98
N ASN A 99 4.50 -8.92 -4.03
CA ASN A 99 4.70 -9.77 -5.19
C ASN A 99 6.06 -10.49 -5.20
N GLU A 100 6.87 -10.30 -4.16
CA GLU A 100 8.19 -10.92 -3.96
C GLU A 100 9.26 -10.52 -4.98
N VAL A 101 8.98 -9.55 -5.86
CA VAL A 101 9.92 -9.11 -6.90
C VAL A 101 9.93 -7.59 -7.10
N LEU A 102 11.04 -7.06 -7.60
CA LEU A 102 11.18 -5.66 -8.01
C LEU A 102 10.93 -5.54 -9.53
N LEU A 103 9.68 -5.51 -9.95
CA LEU A 103 9.30 -5.46 -11.37
C LEU A 103 9.90 -4.26 -12.12
N SER A 104 10.12 -3.15 -11.44
CA SER A 104 10.70 -1.93 -12.03
C SER A 104 12.16 -2.07 -12.47
N VAL A 105 12.87 -3.06 -11.94
CA VAL A 105 14.28 -3.35 -12.29
C VAL A 105 14.47 -4.73 -12.92
N GLY A 106 13.38 -5.47 -13.13
CA GLY A 106 13.37 -6.77 -13.78
C GLY A 106 12.85 -7.90 -12.89
N GLN A 107 12.10 -8.83 -13.47
CA GLN A 107 11.45 -9.94 -12.77
C GLN A 107 12.41 -10.91 -12.07
N SER A 108 13.69 -10.88 -12.40
CA SER A 108 14.72 -11.73 -11.77
C SER A 108 15.22 -11.19 -10.42
N PHE A 109 14.86 -9.95 -10.05
CA PHE A 109 15.27 -9.35 -8.79
C PHE A 109 14.18 -9.60 -7.73
N THR A 110 14.39 -10.61 -6.89
CA THR A 110 13.49 -10.92 -5.79
C THR A 110 13.72 -9.99 -4.60
N THR A 111 12.65 -9.73 -3.85
CA THR A 111 12.73 -9.04 -2.55
C THR A 111 12.97 -10.04 -1.42
N ALA A 112 13.21 -9.54 -0.20
CA ALA A 112 13.41 -10.39 0.97
C ALA A 112 12.15 -11.20 1.35
N THR A 113 10.97 -10.81 0.87
CA THR A 113 9.73 -11.55 1.13
C THR A 113 9.70 -12.89 0.39
N ALA A 114 10.39 -13.01 -0.76
CA ALA A 114 10.58 -14.27 -1.48
C ALA A 114 11.39 -15.30 -0.69
N THR A 115 12.16 -14.88 0.30
CA THR A 115 13.03 -15.74 1.11
C THR A 115 12.60 -15.86 2.57
N GLY A 116 11.37 -15.43 2.90
CA GLY A 116 10.74 -15.68 4.18
C GLY A 116 10.55 -14.45 5.09
N SER A 117 10.89 -13.24 4.63
CA SER A 117 10.52 -12.02 5.38
C SER A 117 9.00 -11.84 5.38
N ASP A 118 8.40 -11.70 6.56
CA ASP A 118 6.96 -11.48 6.72
C ASP A 118 6.69 -10.03 7.16
N LEU A 119 6.21 -9.21 6.23
CA LEU A 119 5.95 -7.79 6.46
C LEU A 119 4.78 -7.55 7.43
N ALA A 120 3.79 -8.44 7.49
CA ALA A 120 2.70 -8.34 8.45
C ALA A 120 3.20 -8.63 9.88
N ALA A 121 4.03 -9.67 10.04
CA ALA A 121 4.68 -9.98 11.30
C ALA A 121 5.64 -8.86 11.74
N MET A 122 6.40 -8.27 10.80
CA MET A 122 7.28 -7.13 11.08
C MET A 122 6.49 -5.90 11.55
N ALA A 123 5.35 -5.58 10.90
CA ALA A 123 4.49 -4.49 11.33
C ALA A 123 3.91 -4.73 12.72
N ALA A 124 3.46 -5.96 13.02
CA ALA A 124 2.98 -6.33 14.34
C ALA A 124 4.09 -6.22 15.41
N ALA A 125 5.30 -6.71 15.12
CA ALA A 125 6.45 -6.62 16.01
C ALA A 125 6.90 -5.17 16.23
N ALA A 126 6.72 -4.28 15.24
CA ALA A 126 6.96 -2.85 15.38
C ALA A 126 5.93 -2.14 16.28
N GLY A 127 4.78 -2.78 16.57
CA GLY A 127 3.71 -2.25 17.42
C GLY A 127 2.52 -1.68 16.66
N VAL A 128 2.37 -1.97 15.37
CA VAL A 128 1.15 -1.63 14.61
C VAL A 128 -0.02 -2.41 15.21
N PRO A 129 -1.11 -1.74 15.65
CA PRO A 129 -2.16 -2.40 16.43
C PRO A 129 -3.01 -3.39 15.63
N ARG A 130 -3.11 -3.21 14.34
CA ARG A 130 -3.87 -4.10 13.45
C ARG A 130 -3.03 -4.47 12.23
N THR A 131 -2.80 -5.77 12.06
CA THR A 131 -2.09 -6.30 10.89
C THR A 131 -2.83 -7.50 10.33
N ALA A 132 -2.82 -7.66 9.02
CA ALA A 132 -3.33 -8.85 8.36
C ALA A 132 -2.47 -9.17 7.14
N LYS A 133 -2.39 -10.47 6.81
CA LYS A 133 -1.81 -10.99 5.58
C LYS A 133 -2.88 -11.79 4.86
N VAL A 134 -3.14 -11.47 3.62
CA VAL A 134 -4.22 -12.04 2.80
C VAL A 134 -3.70 -12.36 1.40
N ASP A 135 -4.31 -13.35 0.73
CA ASP A 135 -3.89 -13.84 -0.59
C ASP A 135 -5.05 -14.03 -1.58
N THR A 136 -6.29 -13.75 -1.14
CA THR A 136 -7.47 -13.74 -2.02
C THR A 136 -8.08 -12.35 -2.11
N VAL A 137 -8.79 -12.07 -3.21
CA VAL A 137 -9.47 -10.78 -3.42
C VAL A 137 -10.57 -10.56 -2.39
N ASP A 138 -11.33 -11.61 -2.04
CA ASP A 138 -12.41 -11.50 -1.08
C ASP A 138 -11.88 -11.21 0.35
N ASP A 139 -10.84 -11.93 0.79
CA ASP A 139 -10.21 -11.68 2.09
C ASP A 139 -9.59 -10.28 2.15
N PHE A 140 -8.98 -9.83 1.04
CA PHE A 140 -8.40 -8.49 0.95
C PHE A 140 -9.47 -7.40 1.06
N ARG A 141 -10.55 -7.53 0.31
CA ARG A 141 -11.69 -6.60 0.38
C ARG A 141 -12.28 -6.55 1.79
N ASP A 142 -12.52 -7.70 2.40
CA ASP A 142 -13.12 -7.79 3.73
C ASP A 142 -12.18 -7.21 4.82
N ALA A 143 -10.86 -7.48 4.73
CA ALA A 143 -9.86 -6.88 5.60
C ALA A 143 -9.78 -5.35 5.43
N PHE A 144 -9.86 -4.84 4.19
CA PHE A 144 -9.89 -3.41 3.91
C PHE A 144 -11.14 -2.73 4.47
N HIS A 145 -12.32 -3.34 4.28
CA HIS A 145 -13.56 -2.85 4.88
C HIS A 145 -13.52 -2.86 6.42
N ALA A 146 -12.90 -3.88 7.02
CA ALA A 146 -12.69 -3.91 8.47
C ALA A 146 -11.73 -2.81 8.92
N ALA A 147 -10.69 -2.51 8.13
CA ALA A 147 -9.75 -1.43 8.40
C ALA A 147 -10.44 -0.05 8.38
N LEU A 148 -11.27 0.22 7.36
CA LEU A 148 -12.05 1.47 7.26
C LEU A 148 -12.95 1.71 8.48
N LYS A 149 -13.48 0.65 9.07
CA LYS A 149 -14.39 0.71 10.23
C LYS A 149 -13.65 0.79 11.56
N SER A 150 -12.40 0.33 11.62
CA SER A 150 -11.69 0.06 12.88
C SER A 150 -11.26 1.31 13.64
N LYS A 151 -11.10 2.45 12.97
CA LYS A 151 -10.50 3.68 13.52
C LYS A 151 -9.20 3.41 14.29
N ALA A 152 -8.35 2.57 13.71
CA ALA A 152 -7.04 2.22 14.25
C ALA A 152 -6.04 2.07 13.10
N LEU A 153 -4.79 2.45 13.34
CA LEU A 153 -3.71 2.17 12.40
C LEU A 153 -3.74 0.70 11.98
N THR A 154 -3.82 0.47 10.69
CA THR A 154 -3.88 -0.88 10.13
C THR A 154 -2.82 -1.03 9.03
N THR A 155 -2.08 -2.14 9.05
CA THR A 155 -1.22 -2.57 7.94
C THR A 155 -1.77 -3.87 7.35
N LEU A 156 -2.10 -3.85 6.06
CA LEU A 156 -2.59 -5.01 5.30
C LEU A 156 -1.52 -5.42 4.29
N VAL A 157 -1.05 -6.66 4.38
CA VAL A 157 -0.13 -7.24 3.39
C VAL A 157 -0.91 -8.16 2.47
N ALA A 158 -1.02 -7.78 1.22
CA ALA A 158 -1.73 -8.50 0.18
C ALA A 158 -0.72 -9.27 -0.69
N LYS A 159 -0.73 -10.60 -0.60
CA LYS A 159 0.08 -11.48 -1.46
C LYS A 159 -0.51 -11.48 -2.87
N ILE A 160 0.29 -11.04 -3.83
CA ILE A 160 -0.13 -10.93 -5.22
C ILE A 160 0.82 -11.67 -6.15
N GLU A 161 0.35 -11.95 -7.35
CA GLU A 161 1.18 -12.52 -8.40
C GLU A 161 2.25 -11.52 -8.88
N PRO A 162 3.44 -12.00 -9.31
CA PRO A 162 4.52 -11.15 -9.80
C PRO A 162 4.25 -10.65 -11.24
N GLU A 163 3.05 -10.13 -11.47
CA GLU A 163 2.63 -9.57 -12.74
C GLU A 163 2.58 -8.05 -12.68
N GLY A 164 2.92 -7.40 -13.78
CA GLY A 164 2.89 -5.96 -13.94
C GLY A 164 1.96 -5.51 -15.06
N PRO A 165 1.61 -4.23 -15.12
CA PRO A 165 0.83 -3.67 -16.20
C PRO A 165 1.60 -3.74 -17.53
N ALA A 166 0.86 -3.69 -18.65
CA ALA A 166 1.45 -3.67 -19.99
C ALA A 166 2.32 -2.42 -20.23
N SER A 167 2.03 -1.32 -19.53
CA SER A 167 2.79 -0.07 -19.55
C SER A 167 2.87 0.52 -18.15
N TYR A 168 4.05 1.05 -17.81
CA TYR A 168 4.29 1.81 -16.58
C TYR A 168 4.18 3.33 -16.80
N PHE A 169 3.85 3.73 -18.01
CA PHE A 169 3.73 5.15 -18.33
C PHE A 169 2.42 5.69 -17.78
N ILE A 170 2.52 6.64 -16.87
CA ILE A 170 1.41 7.42 -16.34
C ILE A 170 1.53 8.80 -16.96
N ASP A 171 0.62 9.16 -17.86
CA ASP A 171 0.55 10.52 -18.39
C ASP A 171 -0.20 11.40 -17.39
N VAL A 172 0.52 11.84 -16.37
CA VAL A 172 -0.01 12.78 -15.38
C VAL A 172 0.29 14.19 -15.90
N HIS A 173 -0.46 14.66 -16.86
CA HIS A 173 -0.51 16.08 -17.17
C HIS A 173 -1.16 16.80 -15.98
N MET A 174 -0.32 17.25 -15.04
CA MET A 174 -0.71 18.17 -13.99
C MET A 174 -0.60 19.61 -14.46
#